data_1db70c003b8faa96f88d12643d1d2c08
#
_entry.id   1db70c003b8faa96f88d12643d1d2c08
#
_cell.length_a   1.000
_cell.length_b   1.000
_cell.length_c   1.000
_cell.angle_alpha   90.00
_cell.angle_beta   90.00
_cell.angle_gamma   90.00
#
_symmetry.space_group_name_H-M   'P 1'
#
loop_
_entity.id
_entity.type
_entity.pdbx_description
1 polymer ?
#
loop_
_entity_poly.entity_id
_entity_poly.type
_entity_poly.pdbx_seq_one_letter_code
_entity_poly.pdbx_strand_id
1 'polypeptide(L)'
;MSTSPTPSLQCLNGGAPAGDLLQDFAALARLPEGARAHFWDALGPTLADPIPGTVEAVLDRFCSTWSVNAEDLSRTLRGCRFIVRAASRLRLPREAFGRDLAMLLPNDAEGAAILLAGYERAAAYVRQETVEREIIQHGKLLIDVDWRIETHHESKQARGLNQPAVLLTLTYRDGARTEQLTVHALPQTLLQLREMLDRAR
;
A
#
# COMPACT_ATOMS: atom_id res chain seq x y z
N MET A 1 39.53 -14.50 18.16
CA MET A 1 38.22 -14.67 17.44
C MET A 1 37.53 -13.33 17.49
N SER A 2 37.68 -12.54 16.42
CA SER A 2 37.01 -11.21 16.33
C SER A 2 35.56 -11.44 16.01
N THR A 3 34.68 -11.21 16.99
CA THR A 3 33.24 -11.11 16.74
C THR A 3 33.00 -9.80 16.00
N SER A 4 32.81 -9.89 14.69
CA SER A 4 32.30 -8.75 13.91
C SER A 4 30.98 -8.31 14.55
N PRO A 5 30.79 -7.01 14.82
CA PRO A 5 29.53 -6.53 15.38
C PRO A 5 28.38 -6.87 14.42
N THR A 6 27.36 -7.53 14.93
CA THR A 6 26.15 -7.83 14.15
C THR A 6 25.55 -6.51 13.66
N PRO A 7 25.29 -6.36 12.37
CA PRO A 7 24.79 -5.09 11.83
C PRO A 7 23.43 -4.74 12.47
N SER A 8 23.31 -3.50 12.93
CA SER A 8 22.09 -2.94 13.49
C SER A 8 21.34 -2.20 12.39
N LEU A 9 20.12 -2.63 12.07
CA LEU A 9 19.29 -2.07 11.00
C LEU A 9 18.25 -1.11 11.55
N GLN A 10 18.17 0.09 11.00
CA GLN A 10 17.16 1.08 11.40
C GLN A 10 15.74 0.60 11.07
N CYS A 11 15.55 -0.10 9.95
CA CYS A 11 14.27 -0.70 9.57
C CYS A 11 13.80 -1.81 10.54
N LEU A 12 14.66 -2.28 11.43
CA LEU A 12 14.36 -3.23 12.49
C LEU A 12 14.47 -2.61 13.90
N ASN A 13 14.28 -1.30 14.03
CA ASN A 13 14.45 -0.56 15.29
C ASN A 13 15.82 -0.80 15.96
N GLY A 14 16.87 -0.92 15.17
CA GLY A 14 18.21 -1.21 15.67
C GLY A 14 18.48 -2.68 15.92
N GLY A 15 17.53 -3.57 15.60
CA GLY A 15 17.72 -5.02 15.71
C GLY A 15 18.65 -5.60 14.63
N ALA A 16 19.17 -6.78 14.91
CA ALA A 16 19.94 -7.56 13.95
C ALA A 16 19.01 -8.30 12.98
N PRO A 17 19.41 -8.45 11.70
CA PRO A 17 18.65 -9.28 10.77
C PRO A 17 18.71 -10.75 11.18
N ALA A 18 17.58 -11.47 11.08
CA ALA A 18 17.56 -12.91 11.25
C ALA A 18 18.36 -13.61 10.14
N GLY A 19 18.93 -14.78 10.42
CA GLY A 19 19.79 -15.50 9.47
C GLY A 19 19.10 -15.88 8.16
N ASP A 20 17.83 -16.27 8.24
CA ASP A 20 16.96 -16.57 7.08
C ASP A 20 16.71 -15.33 6.20
N LEU A 21 16.60 -14.15 6.81
CA LEU A 21 16.46 -12.89 6.06
C LEU A 21 17.68 -12.64 5.17
N LEU A 22 18.89 -12.87 5.69
CA LEU A 22 20.11 -12.73 4.90
C LEU A 22 20.16 -13.74 3.74
N GLN A 23 19.69 -14.97 3.95
CA GLN A 23 19.60 -15.98 2.88
C GLN A 23 18.55 -15.58 1.82
N ASP A 24 17.42 -15.01 2.23
CA ASP A 24 16.38 -14.52 1.32
C ASP A 24 16.94 -13.39 0.42
N PHE A 25 17.76 -12.51 0.97
CA PHE A 25 18.43 -11.45 0.19
C PHE A 25 19.52 -11.98 -0.74
N ALA A 26 20.27 -13.00 -0.32
CA ALA A 26 21.30 -13.61 -1.18
C ALA A 26 20.70 -14.24 -2.46
N ALA A 27 19.40 -14.58 -2.45
CA ALA A 27 18.71 -15.07 -3.64
C ALA A 27 18.48 -13.95 -4.68
N LEU A 28 18.38 -12.68 -4.29
CA LEU A 28 18.22 -11.55 -5.21
C LEU A 28 19.38 -11.44 -6.20
N ALA A 29 20.61 -11.62 -5.72
CA ALA A 29 21.80 -11.56 -6.56
C ALA A 29 21.89 -12.70 -7.61
N ARG A 30 21.14 -13.78 -7.38
CA ARG A 30 21.10 -14.95 -8.29
C ARG A 30 20.03 -14.84 -9.37
N LEU A 31 19.14 -13.87 -9.29
CA LEU A 31 18.12 -13.66 -10.31
C LEU A 31 18.78 -13.23 -11.64
N PRO A 32 18.29 -13.68 -12.79
CA PRO A 32 18.72 -13.21 -14.10
C PRO A 32 18.63 -11.67 -14.21
N GLU A 33 19.52 -11.06 -14.98
CA GLU A 33 19.59 -9.59 -15.15
C GLU A 33 18.22 -8.98 -15.54
N GLY A 34 17.54 -9.60 -16.52
CA GLY A 34 16.20 -9.16 -16.93
C GLY A 34 15.17 -9.22 -15.78
N ALA A 35 15.20 -10.28 -14.97
CA ALA A 35 14.34 -10.39 -13.79
C ALA A 35 14.67 -9.32 -12.74
N ARG A 36 15.94 -9.00 -12.55
CA ARG A 36 16.37 -7.95 -11.63
C ARG A 36 15.91 -6.58 -12.09
N ALA A 37 16.02 -6.25 -13.37
CA ALA A 37 15.57 -4.98 -13.93
C ALA A 37 14.06 -4.77 -13.75
N HIS A 38 13.27 -5.85 -13.78
CA HIS A 38 11.80 -5.86 -13.63
C HIS A 38 11.33 -6.32 -12.25
N PHE A 39 12.21 -6.36 -11.25
CA PHE A 39 11.90 -6.97 -9.95
C PHE A 39 10.72 -6.31 -9.24
N TRP A 40 10.51 -5.00 -9.42
CA TRP A 40 9.36 -4.29 -8.85
C TRP A 40 8.00 -4.70 -9.43
N ASP A 41 7.96 -5.29 -10.64
CA ASP A 41 6.73 -5.81 -11.22
C ASP A 41 6.24 -7.04 -10.43
N ALA A 42 7.16 -7.79 -9.83
CA ALA A 42 6.85 -8.90 -8.93
C ALA A 42 6.68 -8.44 -7.46
N LEU A 43 7.58 -7.60 -6.95
CA LEU A 43 7.56 -7.17 -5.55
C LEU A 43 6.38 -6.24 -5.22
N GLY A 44 6.08 -5.29 -6.09
CA GLY A 44 5.04 -4.28 -5.86
C GLY A 44 3.68 -4.88 -5.46
N PRO A 45 3.10 -5.80 -6.24
CA PRO A 45 1.83 -6.44 -5.93
C PRO A 45 1.84 -7.22 -4.60
N THR A 46 3.00 -7.75 -4.17
CA THR A 46 3.12 -8.48 -2.89
C THR A 46 3.11 -7.57 -1.67
N LEU A 47 3.25 -6.26 -1.84
CA LEU A 47 3.29 -5.33 -0.70
C LEU A 47 1.94 -5.19 0.01
N ALA A 48 0.83 -5.52 -0.65
CA ALA A 48 -0.49 -5.52 -0.03
C ALA A 48 -0.57 -6.51 1.16
N ASP A 49 -1.42 -6.19 2.14
CA ASP A 49 -1.66 -7.03 3.32
C ASP A 49 -3.14 -7.04 3.70
N PRO A 50 -3.87 -8.14 3.46
CA PRO A 50 -3.38 -9.42 2.93
C PRO A 50 -2.96 -9.35 1.47
N ILE A 51 -2.06 -10.27 1.04
CA ILE A 51 -1.67 -10.39 -0.36
C ILE A 51 -2.89 -10.87 -1.17
N PRO A 52 -3.28 -10.14 -2.24
CA PRO A 52 -4.41 -10.56 -3.08
C PRO A 52 -4.12 -11.87 -3.81
N GLY A 53 -5.13 -12.73 -3.98
CA GLY A 53 -4.99 -14.00 -4.72
C GLY A 53 -4.59 -13.82 -6.20
N THR A 54 -4.86 -12.65 -6.79
CA THR A 54 -4.44 -12.31 -8.16
C THR A 54 -2.92 -12.20 -8.33
N VAL A 55 -2.18 -12.06 -7.23
CA VAL A 55 -0.71 -11.95 -7.26
C VAL A 55 -0.05 -13.24 -7.74
N GLU A 56 -0.62 -14.42 -7.46
CA GLU A 56 -0.11 -15.70 -7.90
C GLU A 56 0.07 -15.74 -9.42
N ALA A 57 -0.95 -15.33 -10.19
CA ALA A 57 -0.87 -15.29 -11.66
C ALA A 57 0.20 -14.29 -12.17
N VAL A 58 0.46 -13.20 -11.43
CA VAL A 58 1.53 -12.25 -11.76
C VAL A 58 2.89 -12.89 -11.55
N LEU A 59 3.08 -13.60 -10.44
CA LEU A 59 4.34 -14.27 -10.12
C LEU A 59 4.63 -15.43 -11.10
N ASP A 60 3.63 -16.23 -11.46
CA ASP A 60 3.76 -17.30 -12.45
C ASP A 60 4.20 -16.76 -13.80
N ARG A 61 3.58 -15.65 -14.24
CA ARG A 61 3.98 -14.97 -15.48
C ARG A 61 5.42 -14.45 -15.38
N PHE A 62 5.79 -13.85 -14.26
CA PHE A 62 7.15 -13.36 -14.04
C PHE A 62 8.18 -14.50 -14.12
N CYS A 63 7.92 -15.62 -13.42
CA CYS A 63 8.77 -16.81 -13.47
C CYS A 63 8.93 -17.35 -14.89
N SER A 64 7.81 -17.45 -15.63
CA SER A 64 7.81 -17.93 -17.01
C SER A 64 8.57 -16.99 -17.96
N THR A 65 8.38 -15.68 -17.82
CA THR A 65 9.01 -14.67 -18.70
C THR A 65 10.52 -14.62 -18.52
N TRP A 66 10.98 -14.71 -17.27
CA TRP A 66 12.40 -14.53 -16.95
C TRP A 66 13.13 -15.84 -16.62
N SER A 67 12.47 -17.00 -16.80
CA SER A 67 13.01 -18.32 -16.45
C SER A 67 13.55 -18.40 -15.01
N VAL A 68 12.80 -17.82 -14.07
CA VAL A 68 13.15 -17.79 -12.64
C VAL A 68 12.49 -18.97 -11.93
N ASN A 69 13.23 -19.61 -11.02
CA ASN A 69 12.66 -20.63 -10.16
C ASN A 69 11.66 -19.99 -9.17
N ALA A 70 10.46 -20.55 -9.06
CA ALA A 70 9.39 -20.00 -8.22
C ALA A 70 9.75 -19.98 -6.73
N GLU A 71 10.50 -20.98 -6.23
CA GLU A 71 10.93 -21.03 -4.84
C GLU A 71 11.95 -19.94 -4.52
N ASP A 72 12.95 -19.74 -5.41
CA ASP A 72 13.94 -18.67 -5.26
C ASP A 72 13.30 -17.29 -5.33
N LEU A 73 12.36 -17.08 -6.24
CA LEU A 73 11.58 -15.83 -6.32
C LEU A 73 10.79 -15.61 -5.03
N SER A 74 10.08 -16.60 -4.55
CA SER A 74 9.26 -16.52 -3.33
C SER A 74 10.09 -16.15 -2.11
N ARG A 75 11.27 -16.75 -1.94
CA ARG A 75 12.23 -16.42 -0.88
C ARG A 75 12.67 -14.96 -0.97
N THR A 76 13.11 -14.55 -2.16
CA THR A 76 13.57 -13.18 -2.39
C THR A 76 12.46 -12.17 -2.10
N LEU A 77 11.24 -12.41 -2.61
CA LEU A 77 10.10 -11.54 -2.39
C LEU A 77 9.74 -11.45 -0.90
N ARG A 78 9.78 -12.56 -0.16
CA ARG A 78 9.51 -12.58 1.28
C ARG A 78 10.43 -11.65 2.05
N GLY A 79 11.75 -11.77 1.84
CA GLY A 79 12.74 -10.94 2.50
C GLY A 79 12.60 -9.46 2.11
N CYS A 80 12.51 -9.16 0.80
CA CYS A 80 12.37 -7.80 0.30
C CYS A 80 11.07 -7.15 0.77
N ARG A 81 9.93 -7.86 0.70
CA ARG A 81 8.63 -7.39 1.23
C ARG A 81 8.73 -7.03 2.72
N PHE A 82 9.32 -7.91 3.52
CA PHE A 82 9.44 -7.70 4.95
C PHE A 82 10.18 -6.40 5.26
N ILE A 83 11.37 -6.20 4.68
CA ILE A 83 12.20 -5.02 4.93
C ILE A 83 11.56 -3.73 4.37
N VAL A 84 11.01 -3.76 3.17
CA VAL A 84 10.34 -2.59 2.58
C VAL A 84 9.14 -2.18 3.44
N ARG A 85 8.33 -3.12 3.89
CA ARG A 85 7.19 -2.80 4.78
C ARG A 85 7.63 -2.30 6.15
N ALA A 86 8.68 -2.90 6.74
CA ALA A 86 9.23 -2.48 8.03
C ALA A 86 9.76 -1.03 7.95
N ALA A 87 10.60 -0.73 6.97
CA ALA A 87 11.12 0.61 6.72
C ALA A 87 10.00 1.64 6.47
N SER A 88 8.97 1.25 5.70
CA SER A 88 7.83 2.11 5.38
C SER A 88 6.98 2.46 6.62
N ARG A 89 6.74 1.48 7.50
CA ARG A 89 6.00 1.68 8.77
C ARG A 89 6.77 2.62 9.73
N LEU A 90 8.08 2.52 9.74
CA LEU A 90 8.96 3.39 10.54
C LEU A 90 9.22 4.75 9.88
N ARG A 91 8.66 4.99 8.69
CA ARG A 91 8.85 6.23 7.91
C ARG A 91 10.33 6.55 7.67
N LEU A 92 11.15 5.52 7.43
CA LEU A 92 12.55 5.75 7.19
C LEU A 92 12.77 6.61 5.95
N PRO A 93 13.66 7.62 6.01
CA PRO A 93 14.10 8.34 4.83
C PRO A 93 14.82 7.40 3.86
N ARG A 94 14.79 7.73 2.56
CA ARG A 94 15.46 6.95 1.50
C ARG A 94 16.92 6.67 1.80
N GLU A 95 17.65 7.67 2.31
CA GLU A 95 19.07 7.55 2.63
C GLU A 95 19.33 6.59 3.80
N ALA A 96 18.44 6.59 4.80
CA ALA A 96 18.51 5.68 5.94
C ALA A 96 18.23 4.23 5.50
N PHE A 97 17.22 4.02 4.66
CA PHE A 97 16.91 2.72 4.09
C PHE A 97 18.06 2.23 3.18
N GLY A 98 18.68 3.13 2.40
CA GLY A 98 19.85 2.82 1.58
C GLY A 98 21.04 2.31 2.40
N ARG A 99 21.27 2.88 3.60
CA ARG A 99 22.32 2.37 4.51
C ARG A 99 22.01 0.97 5.03
N ASP A 100 20.75 0.71 5.38
CA ASP A 100 20.32 -0.63 5.80
C ASP A 100 20.48 -1.65 4.67
N LEU A 101 20.12 -1.29 3.43
CA LEU A 101 20.31 -2.16 2.27
C LEU A 101 21.78 -2.45 1.98
N ALA A 102 22.66 -1.46 2.13
CA ALA A 102 24.12 -1.68 1.97
C ALA A 102 24.69 -2.66 3.01
N MET A 103 24.10 -2.70 4.22
CA MET A 103 24.47 -3.70 5.24
C MET A 103 23.90 -5.09 4.95
N LEU A 104 22.69 -5.16 4.37
CA LEU A 104 22.01 -6.42 4.01
C LEU A 104 22.59 -7.05 2.75
N LEU A 105 23.04 -6.24 1.82
CA LEU A 105 23.54 -6.61 0.49
C LEU A 105 24.99 -6.10 0.29
N PRO A 106 25.96 -6.48 1.14
CA PRO A 106 27.31 -5.90 1.10
C PRO A 106 28.04 -6.21 -0.22
N ASN A 107 27.65 -7.27 -0.91
CA ASN A 107 28.27 -7.71 -2.17
C ASN A 107 27.33 -7.56 -3.39
N ASP A 108 26.18 -6.91 -3.23
CA ASP A 108 25.20 -6.70 -4.29
C ASP A 108 24.65 -5.26 -4.27
N ALA A 109 25.54 -4.31 -4.63
CA ALA A 109 25.18 -2.89 -4.72
C ALA A 109 24.06 -2.63 -5.74
N GLU A 110 24.00 -3.42 -6.81
CA GLU A 110 22.93 -3.31 -7.82
C GLU A 110 21.57 -3.73 -7.25
N GLY A 111 21.50 -4.85 -6.52
CA GLY A 111 20.28 -5.27 -5.82
C GLY A 111 19.81 -4.23 -4.81
N ALA A 112 20.72 -3.60 -4.07
CA ALA A 112 20.40 -2.50 -3.19
C ALA A 112 19.83 -1.29 -3.97
N ALA A 113 20.43 -0.94 -5.12
CA ALA A 113 19.94 0.15 -5.97
C ALA A 113 18.55 -0.13 -6.56
N ILE A 114 18.29 -1.37 -6.99
CA ILE A 114 16.98 -1.81 -7.48
C ILE A 114 15.91 -1.61 -6.40
N LEU A 115 16.15 -2.11 -5.18
CA LEU A 115 15.20 -1.94 -4.08
C LEU A 115 14.97 -0.48 -3.73
N LEU A 116 16.04 0.31 -3.72
CA LEU A 116 15.97 1.73 -3.41
C LEU A 116 15.22 2.54 -4.48
N ALA A 117 15.26 2.13 -5.73
CA ALA A 117 14.60 2.83 -6.84
C ALA A 117 13.06 2.88 -6.69
N GLY A 118 12.44 1.82 -6.18
CA GLY A 118 10.99 1.77 -5.98
C GLY A 118 10.52 2.10 -4.57
N TYR A 119 11.45 2.33 -3.63
CA TYR A 119 11.15 2.45 -2.20
C TYR A 119 10.13 3.56 -1.87
N GLU A 120 10.28 4.74 -2.42
CA GLU A 120 9.40 5.88 -2.09
C GLU A 120 7.95 5.61 -2.47
N ARG A 121 7.73 5.02 -3.66
CA ARG A 121 6.38 4.62 -4.11
C ARG A 121 5.81 3.53 -3.20
N ALA A 122 6.62 2.52 -2.88
CA ALA A 122 6.24 1.44 -1.99
C ALA A 122 5.92 1.96 -0.57
N ALA A 123 6.74 2.87 -0.06
CA ALA A 123 6.54 3.48 1.24
C ALA A 123 5.26 4.32 1.31
N ALA A 124 4.93 5.06 0.24
CA ALA A 124 3.67 5.79 0.15
C ALA A 124 2.47 4.83 0.18
N TYR A 125 2.52 3.76 -0.62
CA TYR A 125 1.48 2.73 -0.68
C TYR A 125 1.26 2.06 0.70
N VAL A 126 2.32 1.58 1.34
CA VAL A 126 2.23 0.90 2.65
C VAL A 126 1.70 1.83 3.73
N ARG A 127 2.09 3.11 3.71
CA ARG A 127 1.56 4.11 4.66
C ARG A 127 0.08 4.35 4.45
N GLN A 128 -0.36 4.52 3.20
CA GLN A 128 -1.77 4.70 2.89
C GLN A 128 -2.59 3.48 3.34
N GLU A 129 -2.14 2.26 3.03
CA GLU A 129 -2.79 1.02 3.49
C GLU A 129 -2.88 0.95 5.02
N THR A 130 -1.83 1.39 5.72
CA THR A 130 -1.83 1.40 7.19
C THR A 130 -2.86 2.39 7.74
N VAL A 131 -2.91 3.61 7.18
CA VAL A 131 -3.91 4.64 7.57
C VAL A 131 -5.33 4.15 7.28
N GLU A 132 -5.57 3.58 6.09
CA GLU A 132 -6.89 3.02 5.76
C GLU A 132 -7.31 1.92 6.73
N ARG A 133 -6.38 1.04 7.12
CA ARG A 133 -6.64 -0.02 8.09
C ARG A 133 -7.00 0.53 9.46
N GLU A 134 -6.26 1.52 9.95
CA GLU A 134 -6.54 2.19 11.22
C GLU A 134 -7.91 2.87 11.19
N ILE A 135 -8.23 3.58 10.10
CA ILE A 135 -9.54 4.22 9.96
C ILE A 135 -10.66 3.17 9.98
N ILE A 136 -10.49 2.04 9.26
CA ILE A 136 -11.49 0.97 9.21
C ILE A 136 -11.67 0.29 10.57
N GLN A 137 -10.62 0.18 11.39
CA GLN A 137 -10.73 -0.37 12.75
C GLN A 137 -11.53 0.53 13.69
N HIS A 138 -11.54 1.84 13.43
CA HIS A 138 -12.23 2.84 14.25
C HIS A 138 -13.53 3.38 13.65
N GLY A 139 -13.88 2.96 12.42
CA GLY A 139 -15.07 3.44 11.73
C GLY A 139 -15.20 2.92 10.31
N LYS A 140 -16.14 3.55 9.57
CA LYS A 140 -16.39 3.24 8.17
C LYS A 140 -15.59 4.17 7.27
N LEU A 141 -14.84 3.61 6.33
CA LEU A 141 -14.05 4.39 5.37
C LEU A 141 -14.92 4.72 4.14
N LEU A 142 -15.21 5.99 3.92
CA LEU A 142 -15.87 6.46 2.70
C LEU A 142 -14.89 6.30 1.52
N ILE A 143 -15.30 5.55 0.49
CA ILE A 143 -14.43 5.23 -0.66
C ILE A 143 -14.94 5.84 -1.97
N ASP A 144 -16.23 6.15 -2.04
CA ASP A 144 -16.81 6.78 -3.23
C ASP A 144 -18.06 7.56 -2.89
N VAL A 145 -18.34 8.62 -3.66
CA VAL A 145 -19.53 9.45 -3.56
C VAL A 145 -20.11 9.69 -4.93
N ASP A 146 -21.30 9.15 -5.20
CA ASP A 146 -22.09 9.49 -6.37
C ASP A 146 -23.24 10.44 -5.97
N TRP A 147 -23.68 11.27 -6.90
CA TRP A 147 -24.74 12.23 -6.63
C TRP A 147 -25.60 12.54 -7.83
N ARG A 148 -26.88 12.84 -7.57
CA ARG A 148 -27.80 13.40 -8.57
C ARG A 148 -28.69 14.46 -7.96
N ILE A 149 -29.10 15.43 -8.77
CA ILE A 149 -30.04 16.48 -8.36
C ILE A 149 -31.45 16.00 -8.71
N GLU A 150 -32.34 16.05 -7.72
CA GLU A 150 -33.77 15.78 -7.88
C GLU A 150 -34.56 17.04 -7.51
N THR A 151 -35.59 17.33 -8.26
CA THR A 151 -36.51 18.43 -7.93
C THR A 151 -37.83 17.83 -7.48
N HIS A 152 -38.20 18.05 -6.25
CA HIS A 152 -39.50 17.62 -5.71
C HIS A 152 -40.56 18.66 -6.04
N HIS A 153 -41.45 18.32 -6.97
CA HIS A 153 -42.52 19.23 -7.42
C HIS A 153 -43.73 19.21 -6.51
N GLU A 154 -44.04 18.07 -5.88
CA GLU A 154 -45.23 17.90 -5.02
C GLU A 154 -44.96 16.90 -3.89
N SER A 155 -45.54 17.13 -2.73
CA SER A 155 -45.68 16.16 -1.65
C SER A 155 -47.15 16.05 -1.20
N LYS A 156 -47.50 14.97 -0.49
CA LYS A 156 -48.84 14.80 0.09
C LYS A 156 -49.25 15.93 1.05
N GLN A 157 -48.30 16.70 1.54
CA GLN A 157 -48.49 17.74 2.56
C GLN A 157 -48.32 19.16 2.03
N ALA A 158 -47.71 19.36 0.84
CA ALA A 158 -47.54 20.69 0.26
C ALA A 158 -47.45 20.63 -1.28
N ARG A 159 -48.15 21.55 -1.95
CA ARG A 159 -48.11 21.74 -3.40
C ARG A 159 -47.13 22.84 -3.76
N GLY A 160 -46.39 22.66 -4.87
CA GLY A 160 -45.52 23.71 -5.44
C GLY A 160 -44.19 23.94 -4.70
N LEU A 161 -43.66 22.91 -4.06
CA LEU A 161 -42.44 23.02 -3.26
C LEU A 161 -41.18 23.35 -4.07
N ASN A 162 -41.11 22.99 -5.34
CA ASN A 162 -39.98 23.24 -6.27
C ASN A 162 -38.59 23.35 -5.60
N GLN A 163 -38.37 22.55 -4.58
CA GLN A 163 -37.10 22.59 -3.87
C GLN A 163 -36.15 21.54 -4.43
N PRO A 164 -34.94 21.94 -4.85
CA PRO A 164 -33.90 21.00 -5.26
C PRO A 164 -33.43 20.21 -4.03
N ALA A 165 -33.37 18.91 -4.18
CA ALA A 165 -32.69 18.01 -3.25
C ALA A 165 -31.56 17.28 -3.98
N VAL A 166 -30.50 16.97 -3.29
CA VAL A 166 -29.40 16.17 -3.83
C VAL A 166 -29.50 14.79 -3.21
N LEU A 167 -29.60 13.79 -4.07
CA LEU A 167 -29.48 12.39 -3.64
C LEU A 167 -28.00 12.02 -3.68
N LEU A 168 -27.43 11.70 -2.51
CA LEU A 168 -26.05 11.24 -2.35
C LEU A 168 -26.05 9.74 -2.14
N THR A 169 -25.27 9.01 -2.92
CA THR A 169 -24.95 7.61 -2.68
C THR A 169 -23.52 7.52 -2.18
N LEU A 170 -23.38 7.20 -0.91
CA LEU A 170 -22.09 7.05 -0.23
C LEU A 170 -21.72 5.59 -0.25
N THR A 171 -20.61 5.23 -0.90
CA THR A 171 -20.02 3.89 -0.85
C THR A 171 -18.93 3.88 0.19
N TYR A 172 -19.02 3.00 1.18
CA TYR A 172 -18.06 2.91 2.27
C TYR A 172 -17.64 1.47 2.52
N ARG A 173 -16.45 1.33 3.09
CA ARG A 173 -15.89 0.06 3.55
C ARG A 173 -16.08 -0.07 5.05
N ASP A 174 -16.63 -1.21 5.48
CA ASP A 174 -16.78 -1.61 6.88
C ASP A 174 -16.07 -2.96 7.06
N GLY A 175 -14.84 -2.94 7.54
CA GLY A 175 -13.98 -4.12 7.54
C GLY A 175 -13.71 -4.63 6.12
N ALA A 176 -14.10 -5.88 5.85
CA ALA A 176 -13.97 -6.50 4.52
C ALA A 176 -15.17 -6.27 3.59
N ARG A 177 -16.22 -5.61 4.08
CA ARG A 177 -17.48 -5.41 3.34
C ARG A 177 -17.51 -4.04 2.71
N THR A 178 -18.03 -3.96 1.49
CA THR A 178 -18.38 -2.69 0.84
C THR A 178 -19.89 -2.54 0.92
N GLU A 179 -20.34 -1.42 1.47
CA GLU A 179 -21.76 -1.10 1.67
C GLU A 179 -22.07 0.24 1.04
N GLN A 180 -23.34 0.49 0.77
CA GLN A 180 -23.83 1.75 0.22
C GLN A 180 -24.92 2.33 1.11
N LEU A 181 -24.89 3.65 1.25
CA LEU A 181 -25.93 4.43 1.94
C LEU A 181 -26.38 5.55 1.00
N THR A 182 -27.69 5.59 0.71
CA THR A 182 -28.28 6.67 -0.07
C THR A 182 -29.03 7.62 0.86
N VAL A 183 -28.72 8.91 0.77
CA VAL A 183 -29.33 9.96 1.59
C VAL A 183 -29.75 11.15 0.72
N HIS A 184 -30.84 11.81 1.10
CA HIS A 184 -31.21 13.10 0.54
C HIS A 184 -30.51 14.21 1.34
N ALA A 185 -29.85 15.11 0.65
CA ALA A 185 -29.22 16.27 1.24
C ALA A 185 -29.82 17.56 0.67
N LEU A 186 -30.07 18.52 1.54
CA LEU A 186 -30.41 19.86 1.11
C LEU A 186 -29.16 20.63 0.65
N PRO A 187 -29.29 21.58 -0.29
CA PRO A 187 -28.15 22.37 -0.77
C PRO A 187 -27.35 23.03 0.36
N GLN A 188 -28.00 23.48 1.43
CA GLN A 188 -27.36 24.06 2.60
C GLN A 188 -26.43 23.09 3.33
N THR A 189 -26.82 21.81 3.42
CA THR A 189 -25.97 20.78 4.05
C THR A 189 -24.71 20.53 3.22
N LEU A 190 -24.80 20.60 1.90
CA LEU A 190 -23.64 20.46 1.01
C LEU A 190 -22.68 21.64 1.13
N LEU A 191 -23.17 22.85 1.32
CA LEU A 191 -22.34 24.02 1.58
C LEU A 191 -21.56 23.87 2.90
N GLN A 192 -22.20 23.35 3.94
CA GLN A 192 -21.52 23.06 5.23
C GLN A 192 -20.42 22.01 5.08
N LEU A 193 -20.67 20.93 4.32
CA LEU A 193 -19.66 19.91 4.03
C LEU A 193 -18.47 20.49 3.25
N ARG A 194 -18.73 21.36 2.28
CA ARG A 194 -17.68 22.06 1.54
C ARG A 194 -16.82 22.91 2.47
N GLU A 195 -17.44 23.72 3.34
CA GLU A 195 -16.71 24.53 4.32
C GLU A 195 -15.85 23.70 5.27
N MET A 196 -16.33 22.52 5.69
CA MET A 196 -15.54 21.60 6.52
C MET A 196 -14.32 21.07 5.75
N LEU A 197 -14.48 20.69 4.49
CA LEU A 197 -13.38 20.19 3.65
C LEU A 197 -12.33 21.28 3.38
N ASP A 198 -12.76 22.53 3.18
CA ASP A 198 -11.86 23.67 2.96
C ASP A 198 -11.02 23.99 4.21
N ARG A 199 -11.52 23.68 5.42
CA ARG A 199 -10.77 23.82 6.69
C ARG A 199 -9.81 22.67 6.98
N ALA A 200 -10.01 21.52 6.33
CA ALA A 200 -9.17 20.32 6.53
C ALA A 200 -7.93 20.28 5.60
N ARG A 201 -7.81 21.25 4.70
CA ARG A 201 -6.66 21.47 3.82
C ARG A 201 -5.62 22.38 4.45
#